data_f27f7c255323c77b4e9ddcad948d3953
#
_entry.id   f27f7c255323c77b4e9ddcad948d3953
#
_cell.length_a   1.000
_cell.length_b   1.000
_cell.length_c   1.000
_cell.angle_alpha   90.00
_cell.angle_beta   90.00
_cell.angle_gamma   90.00
#
_symmetry.space_group_name_H-M   'P 1'
#
loop_
_entity.id
_entity.type
_entity.pdbx_description
1 polymer ?
#
loop_
_entity_poly.entity_id
_entity_poly.type
_entity_poly.pdbx_seq_one_letter_code
_entity_poly.pdbx_strand_id
1 'polypeptide(L)'
;QGGRQGERTAGEDRGPRLGDTAFRAQREAMEHAQLALKKLAAQAHGEALTQLLTAWEKRDAALVPGAQELGSGVTASVRSAWTQALSAAPKGDAAEAMLRLEMAAEAPTPAEHIAARRMLQLQLLTRRNDPAPAQTWGQDVARVLAGPSDAASARRLQNVLKTLLRK
;
A
#
# COMPACT_ATOMS: atom_id res chain seq x y z
N GLN A 1 63.73 18.96 -32.68
CA GLN A 1 62.60 18.23 -33.29
C GLN A 1 61.99 17.14 -32.40
N GLY A 2 62.21 17.13 -31.12
CA GLY A 2 61.73 16.06 -30.27
C GLY A 2 60.81 16.44 -29.12
N GLY A 3 60.18 17.61 -29.13
CA GLY A 3 59.49 18.10 -27.95
C GLY A 3 57.98 18.12 -27.96
N ARG A 4 57.32 17.48 -28.96
CA ARG A 4 55.86 17.63 -29.08
C ARG A 4 55.02 16.39 -28.75
N GLN A 5 55.64 15.28 -28.34
CA GLN A 5 54.89 14.06 -28.04
C GLN A 5 54.55 13.84 -26.57
N GLY A 6 55.08 14.64 -25.67
CA GLY A 6 54.86 14.47 -24.23
C GLY A 6 53.63 15.16 -23.66
N GLU A 7 53.13 16.19 -24.38
CA GLU A 7 52.00 16.97 -23.84
C GLU A 7 50.60 16.37 -24.11
N ARG A 8 50.50 15.44 -25.08
CA ARG A 8 49.21 14.86 -25.44
C ARG A 8 48.74 13.75 -24.47
N THR A 9 49.67 13.09 -23.80
CA THR A 9 49.32 11.99 -22.89
C THR A 9 48.86 12.47 -21.54
N ALA A 10 49.28 13.65 -21.08
CA ALA A 10 48.85 14.20 -19.79
C ALA A 10 47.39 14.72 -19.81
N GLY A 11 46.90 15.17 -21.01
CA GLY A 11 45.55 15.64 -21.18
C GLY A 11 44.52 14.52 -21.29
N GLU A 12 44.92 13.38 -21.85
CA GLU A 12 44.06 12.23 -22.01
C GLU A 12 43.83 11.48 -20.68
N ASP A 13 44.83 11.45 -19.81
CA ASP A 13 44.70 10.80 -18.49
C ASP A 13 43.78 11.55 -17.52
N ARG A 14 43.57 12.84 -17.71
CA ARG A 14 42.69 13.63 -16.86
C ARG A 14 41.22 13.51 -17.24
N GLY A 15 40.93 13.29 -18.51
CA GLY A 15 39.55 13.18 -19.03
C GLY A 15 38.75 12.02 -18.47
N PRO A 16 39.26 10.75 -18.53
CA PRO A 16 38.56 9.60 -17.99
C PRO A 16 38.31 9.67 -16.49
N ARG A 17 39.27 10.19 -15.72
CA ARG A 17 39.13 10.34 -14.27
C ARG A 17 38.05 11.34 -13.87
N LEU A 18 37.97 12.46 -14.57
CA LEU A 18 36.95 13.46 -14.35
C LEU A 18 35.57 12.93 -14.72
N GLY A 19 35.48 12.16 -15.82
CA GLY A 19 34.27 11.50 -16.24
C GLY A 19 33.75 10.45 -15.22
N ASP A 20 34.67 9.64 -14.68
CA ASP A 20 34.35 8.64 -13.68
C ASP A 20 33.85 9.27 -12.36
N THR A 21 34.52 10.33 -11.91
CA THR A 21 34.11 11.05 -10.69
C THR A 21 32.74 11.69 -10.86
N ALA A 22 32.53 12.37 -11.99
CA ALA A 22 31.24 12.98 -12.30
C ALA A 22 30.14 11.93 -12.41
N PHE A 23 30.42 10.80 -13.04
CA PHE A 23 29.50 9.71 -13.18
C PHE A 23 29.09 9.10 -11.83
N ARG A 24 30.03 8.89 -10.93
CA ARG A 24 29.78 8.42 -9.57
C ARG A 24 28.92 9.40 -8.78
N ALA A 25 29.27 10.67 -8.81
CA ALA A 25 28.53 11.72 -8.12
C ALA A 25 27.09 11.78 -8.62
N GLN A 26 26.90 11.68 -9.93
CA GLN A 26 25.58 11.67 -10.54
C GLN A 26 24.76 10.45 -10.12
N ARG A 27 25.38 9.27 -10.11
CA ARG A 27 24.72 8.04 -9.68
C ARG A 27 24.36 8.09 -8.20
N GLU A 28 25.25 8.56 -7.33
CA GLU A 28 24.97 8.72 -5.90
C GLU A 28 23.83 9.72 -5.67
N ALA A 29 23.82 10.83 -6.42
CA ALA A 29 22.74 11.80 -6.34
C ALA A 29 21.41 11.19 -6.76
N MET A 30 21.37 10.36 -7.81
CA MET A 30 20.18 9.66 -8.25
C MET A 30 19.71 8.65 -7.21
N GLU A 31 20.62 7.88 -6.64
CA GLU A 31 20.28 6.91 -5.57
C GLU A 31 19.70 7.62 -4.36
N HIS A 32 20.30 8.75 -3.95
CA HIS A 32 19.78 9.58 -2.87
C HIS A 32 18.38 10.12 -3.17
N ALA A 33 18.16 10.60 -4.39
CA ALA A 33 16.85 11.11 -4.81
C ALA A 33 15.79 10.00 -4.80
N GLN A 34 16.15 8.81 -5.28
CA GLN A 34 15.26 7.65 -5.28
C GLN A 34 14.89 7.22 -3.86
N LEU A 35 15.85 7.20 -2.93
CA LEU A 35 15.61 6.88 -1.53
C LEU A 35 14.70 7.93 -0.88
N ALA A 36 14.92 9.21 -1.17
CA ALA A 36 14.09 10.29 -0.65
C ALA A 36 12.64 10.16 -1.17
N LEU A 37 12.47 9.86 -2.46
CA LEU A 37 11.16 9.63 -3.05
C LEU A 37 10.44 8.43 -2.43
N LYS A 38 11.16 7.33 -2.19
CA LYS A 38 10.60 6.15 -1.51
C LYS A 38 10.14 6.47 -0.10
N LYS A 39 10.93 7.24 0.65
CA LYS A 39 10.55 7.67 2.00
C LYS A 39 9.29 8.55 1.99
N LEU A 40 9.25 9.51 1.07
CA LEU A 40 8.08 10.39 0.92
C LEU A 40 6.83 9.59 0.53
N ALA A 41 6.97 8.63 -0.40
CA ALA A 41 5.86 7.79 -0.81
C ALA A 41 5.36 6.92 0.35
N ALA A 42 6.26 6.33 1.13
CA ALA A 42 5.90 5.52 2.29
C ALA A 42 5.22 6.36 3.37
N GLN A 43 5.69 7.58 3.59
CA GLN A 43 5.08 8.51 4.56
C GLN A 43 3.68 8.92 4.11
N ALA A 44 3.52 9.30 2.85
CA ALA A 44 2.22 9.68 2.29
C ALA A 44 1.23 8.52 2.36
N HIS A 45 1.67 7.30 2.09
CA HIS A 45 0.87 6.09 2.19
C HIS A 45 0.42 5.85 3.64
N GLY A 46 1.32 6.00 4.60
CA GLY A 46 1.01 5.86 6.03
C GLY A 46 0.02 6.92 6.49
N GLU A 47 0.15 8.16 6.02
CA GLU A 47 -0.78 9.24 6.34
C GLU A 47 -2.17 8.98 5.76
N ALA A 48 -2.24 8.52 4.50
CA ALA A 48 -3.50 8.16 3.86
C ALA A 48 -4.21 7.04 4.62
N LEU A 49 -3.48 6.00 5.02
CA LEU A 49 -4.03 4.89 5.78
C LEU A 49 -4.55 5.37 7.15
N THR A 50 -3.78 6.18 7.86
CA THR A 50 -4.18 6.73 9.16
C THR A 50 -5.44 7.59 9.01
N GLN A 51 -5.51 8.40 7.95
CA GLN A 51 -6.67 9.23 7.68
C GLN A 51 -7.91 8.39 7.38
N LEU A 52 -7.77 7.29 6.64
CA LEU A 52 -8.88 6.37 6.37
C LEU A 52 -9.39 5.74 7.67
N LEU A 53 -8.50 5.30 8.55
CA LEU A 53 -8.90 4.72 9.83
C LEU A 53 -9.60 5.76 10.72
N THR A 54 -9.16 7.01 10.69
CA THR A 54 -9.81 8.12 11.40
C THR A 54 -11.20 8.39 10.82
N ALA A 55 -11.34 8.34 9.49
CA ALA A 55 -12.63 8.48 8.82
C ALA A 55 -13.60 7.40 9.30
N TRP A 56 -13.14 6.17 9.44
CA TRP A 56 -13.94 5.06 9.93
C TRP A 56 -14.35 5.27 11.40
N GLU A 57 -13.39 5.62 12.26
CA GLU A 57 -13.66 5.87 13.68
C GLU A 57 -14.70 6.97 13.88
N LYS A 58 -14.57 8.06 13.16
CA LYS A 58 -15.49 9.21 13.23
C LYS A 58 -16.72 9.03 12.36
N ARG A 59 -16.74 8.01 11.51
CA ARG A 59 -17.78 7.78 10.50
C ARG A 59 -18.04 9.04 9.67
N ASP A 60 -16.96 9.64 9.21
CA ASP A 60 -17.00 10.86 8.40
C ASP A 60 -16.44 10.56 7.00
N ALA A 61 -17.34 10.44 6.04
CA ALA A 61 -16.98 10.16 4.65
C ALA A 61 -16.11 11.26 4.03
N ALA A 62 -16.22 12.49 4.51
CA ALA A 62 -15.42 13.61 4.01
C ALA A 62 -13.92 13.45 4.32
N LEU A 63 -13.58 12.65 5.33
CA LEU A 63 -12.18 12.40 5.71
C LEU A 63 -11.51 11.29 4.88
N VAL A 64 -12.26 10.58 4.03
CA VAL A 64 -11.68 9.53 3.19
C VAL A 64 -10.71 10.15 2.17
N PRO A 65 -9.45 9.69 2.12
CA PRO A 65 -8.47 10.22 1.16
C PRO A 65 -8.91 10.01 -0.28
N GLY A 66 -8.37 10.80 -1.21
CA GLY A 66 -8.60 10.62 -2.64
C GLY A 66 -8.08 9.28 -3.14
N ALA A 67 -8.64 8.78 -4.25
CA ALA A 67 -8.21 7.51 -4.83
C ALA A 67 -6.72 7.51 -5.17
N GLN A 68 -6.19 8.64 -5.62
CA GLN A 68 -4.76 8.77 -5.92
C GLN A 68 -3.89 8.62 -4.68
N GLU A 69 -4.35 9.15 -3.55
CA GLU A 69 -3.63 9.05 -2.28
C GLU A 69 -3.66 7.64 -1.69
N LEU A 70 -4.77 6.93 -1.92
CA LEU A 70 -4.95 5.56 -1.43
C LEU A 70 -4.15 4.54 -2.24
N GLY A 71 -3.86 4.82 -3.51
CA GLY A 71 -3.04 3.97 -4.34
C GLY A 71 -3.75 3.44 -5.59
N SER A 72 -2.99 2.78 -6.45
CA SER A 72 -3.48 2.29 -7.75
C SER A 72 -4.53 1.18 -7.64
N GLY A 73 -4.57 0.46 -6.52
CA GLY A 73 -5.55 -0.59 -6.29
C GLY A 73 -6.94 -0.08 -5.92
N VAL A 74 -7.08 1.23 -5.65
CA VAL A 74 -8.35 1.83 -5.28
C VAL A 74 -8.86 2.66 -6.44
N THR A 75 -9.87 2.12 -7.12
CA THR A 75 -10.56 2.84 -8.20
C THR A 75 -11.53 3.87 -7.62
N ALA A 76 -12.00 4.80 -8.45
CA ALA A 76 -13.04 5.76 -8.05
C ALA A 76 -14.30 5.04 -7.56
N SER A 77 -14.66 3.93 -8.19
CA SER A 77 -15.81 3.10 -7.81
C SER A 77 -15.63 2.49 -6.42
N VAL A 78 -14.46 1.94 -6.13
CA VAL A 78 -14.14 1.36 -4.83
C VAL A 78 -14.16 2.43 -3.74
N ARG A 79 -13.53 3.58 -3.99
CA ARG A 79 -13.55 4.70 -3.05
C ARG A 79 -14.98 5.15 -2.76
N SER A 80 -15.81 5.24 -3.80
CA SER A 80 -17.23 5.60 -3.65
C SER A 80 -17.96 4.62 -2.73
N ALA A 81 -17.70 3.32 -2.89
CA ALA A 81 -18.28 2.30 -2.01
C ALA A 81 -17.86 2.51 -0.55
N TRP A 82 -16.61 2.90 -0.31
CA TRP A 82 -16.10 3.18 1.04
C TRP A 82 -16.78 4.40 1.66
N THR A 83 -16.94 5.49 0.89
CA THR A 83 -17.62 6.68 1.39
C THR A 83 -19.09 6.41 1.69
N GLN A 84 -19.75 5.63 0.85
CA GLN A 84 -21.14 5.22 1.08
C GLN A 84 -21.29 4.37 2.34
N ALA A 85 -20.37 3.44 2.56
CA ALA A 85 -20.37 2.60 3.75
C ALA A 85 -20.26 3.44 5.03
N LEU A 86 -19.44 4.48 5.02
CA LEU A 86 -19.27 5.37 6.18
C LEU A 86 -20.46 6.30 6.38
N SER A 87 -21.20 6.62 5.32
CA SER A 87 -22.36 7.51 5.38
C SER A 87 -23.61 6.82 5.93
N ALA A 88 -23.64 5.50 5.88
CA ALA A 88 -24.76 4.71 6.38
C ALA A 88 -24.65 4.49 7.89
N ALA A 89 -25.75 4.18 8.54
CA ALA A 89 -25.73 3.76 9.94
C ALA A 89 -24.93 2.46 10.08
N PRO A 90 -24.19 2.25 11.19
CA PRO A 90 -23.42 1.03 11.39
C PRO A 90 -24.29 -0.21 11.25
N LYS A 91 -23.85 -1.14 10.41
CA LYS A 91 -24.60 -2.38 10.14
C LYS A 91 -23.69 -3.59 10.35
N GLY A 92 -24.24 -4.58 11.01
CA GLY A 92 -23.92 -5.97 10.83
C GLY A 92 -22.56 -6.42 11.32
N ASP A 93 -22.32 -7.66 10.97
CA ASP A 93 -21.11 -8.39 11.31
C ASP A 93 -20.18 -8.43 10.09
N ALA A 94 -19.03 -7.80 10.23
CA ALA A 94 -18.01 -7.76 9.20
C ALA A 94 -16.93 -8.84 9.41
N ALA A 95 -17.16 -9.82 10.27
CA ALA A 95 -16.18 -10.83 10.62
C ALA A 95 -15.67 -11.61 9.41
N GLU A 96 -16.56 -12.05 8.53
CA GLU A 96 -16.17 -12.75 7.30
C GLU A 96 -15.36 -11.86 6.37
N ALA A 97 -15.79 -10.61 6.18
CA ALA A 97 -15.10 -9.65 5.34
C ALA A 97 -13.68 -9.39 5.85
N MET A 98 -13.49 -9.26 7.15
CA MET A 98 -12.16 -9.07 7.74
C MET A 98 -11.25 -10.28 7.50
N LEU A 99 -11.76 -11.50 7.64
CA LEU A 99 -11.01 -12.72 7.36
C LEU A 99 -10.62 -12.81 5.88
N ARG A 100 -11.52 -12.45 4.98
CA ARG A 100 -11.23 -12.40 3.55
C ARG A 100 -10.12 -11.40 3.25
N LEU A 101 -10.11 -10.25 3.90
CA LEU A 101 -9.06 -9.25 3.75
C LEU A 101 -7.71 -9.77 4.22
N GLU A 102 -7.67 -10.45 5.35
CA GLU A 102 -6.43 -11.05 5.85
C GLU A 102 -5.90 -12.12 4.90
N MET A 103 -6.78 -12.88 4.28
CA MET A 103 -6.40 -13.83 3.25
C MET A 103 -5.85 -13.13 1.99
N ALA A 104 -6.51 -12.07 1.53
CA ALA A 104 -6.08 -11.31 0.36
C ALA A 104 -4.72 -10.65 0.56
N ALA A 105 -4.45 -10.16 1.77
CA ALA A 105 -3.19 -9.53 2.12
C ALA A 105 -2.10 -10.51 2.55
N GLU A 106 -2.45 -11.79 2.67
CA GLU A 106 -1.58 -12.83 3.25
C GLU A 106 -1.10 -12.43 4.64
N ALA A 107 -1.96 -11.73 5.38
CA ALA A 107 -1.68 -11.28 6.72
C ALA A 107 -2.11 -12.33 7.75
N PRO A 108 -1.47 -12.37 8.92
CA PRO A 108 -1.88 -13.28 9.99
C PRO A 108 -3.23 -12.86 10.56
N THR A 109 -3.99 -13.85 10.99
CA THR A 109 -5.25 -13.67 11.71
C THR A 109 -5.01 -13.85 13.20
N PRO A 110 -5.61 -13.05 14.09
CA PRO A 110 -5.50 -13.27 15.53
C PRO A 110 -5.92 -14.68 15.93
N ALA A 111 -5.27 -15.22 16.95
CA ALA A 111 -5.46 -16.61 17.37
C ALA A 111 -6.93 -17.00 17.58
N GLU A 112 -7.71 -16.09 18.15
CA GLU A 112 -9.14 -16.30 18.42
C GLU A 112 -10.01 -16.44 17.18
N HIS A 113 -9.50 -16.03 16.00
CA HIS A 113 -10.20 -16.08 14.72
C HIS A 113 -9.63 -17.11 13.74
N ILE A 114 -8.60 -17.84 14.11
CA ILE A 114 -7.94 -18.81 13.22
C ILE A 114 -8.90 -19.93 12.82
N ALA A 115 -9.70 -20.45 13.74
CA ALA A 115 -10.67 -21.49 13.44
C ALA A 115 -11.68 -21.02 12.38
N ALA A 116 -12.19 -19.80 12.51
CA ALA A 116 -13.10 -19.19 11.55
C ALA A 116 -12.44 -19.01 10.18
N ARG A 117 -11.16 -18.62 10.15
CA ARG A 117 -10.39 -18.49 8.91
C ARG A 117 -10.27 -19.84 8.20
N ARG A 118 -9.98 -20.91 8.94
CA ARG A 118 -9.87 -22.26 8.37
C ARG A 118 -11.20 -22.73 7.77
N MET A 119 -12.31 -22.48 8.44
CA MET A 119 -13.64 -22.80 7.92
C MET A 119 -13.94 -22.02 6.64
N LEU A 120 -13.60 -20.74 6.61
CA LEU A 120 -13.79 -19.92 5.42
C LEU A 120 -12.93 -20.43 4.25
N GLN A 121 -11.68 -20.81 4.51
CA GLN A 121 -10.81 -21.40 3.49
C GLN A 121 -11.42 -22.66 2.88
N LEU A 122 -11.99 -23.53 3.70
CA LEU A 122 -12.69 -24.72 3.22
C LEU A 122 -13.91 -24.38 2.36
N GLN A 123 -14.69 -23.40 2.79
CA GLN A 123 -15.84 -22.93 2.02
C GLN A 123 -15.45 -22.38 0.67
N LEU A 124 -14.35 -21.61 0.61
CA LEU A 124 -13.86 -21.03 -0.65
C LEU A 124 -13.33 -22.11 -1.61
N LEU A 125 -12.76 -23.20 -1.08
CA LEU A 125 -12.30 -24.33 -1.90
C LEU A 125 -13.48 -25.11 -2.48
N THR A 126 -14.60 -25.18 -1.78
CA THR A 126 -15.78 -25.94 -2.23
C THR A 126 -16.72 -25.11 -3.11
N ARG A 127 -16.72 -23.79 -2.97
CA ARG A 127 -17.54 -22.87 -3.77
C ARG A 127 -16.75 -22.33 -4.95
N ARG A 128 -16.79 -23.05 -6.07
CA ARG A 128 -16.00 -22.69 -7.26
C ARG A 128 -16.39 -21.35 -7.91
N ASN A 129 -17.62 -20.88 -7.67
CA ASN A 129 -18.13 -19.65 -8.29
C ASN A 129 -17.92 -18.40 -7.44
N ASP A 130 -17.46 -18.54 -6.20
CA ASP A 130 -17.21 -17.38 -5.36
C ASP A 130 -15.90 -16.71 -5.78
N PRO A 131 -15.89 -15.37 -5.90
CA PRO A 131 -14.65 -14.67 -6.25
C PRO A 131 -13.62 -14.79 -5.15
N ALA A 132 -12.35 -14.89 -5.53
CA ALA A 132 -11.26 -14.94 -4.56
C ALA A 132 -11.15 -13.62 -3.78
N PRO A 133 -10.73 -13.67 -2.51
CA PRO A 133 -10.56 -12.44 -1.71
C PRO A 133 -9.68 -11.39 -2.35
N ALA A 134 -8.63 -11.80 -3.07
CA ALA A 134 -7.74 -10.87 -3.77
C ALA A 134 -8.44 -10.08 -4.88
N GLN A 135 -9.52 -10.62 -5.43
CA GLN A 135 -10.28 -9.96 -6.51
C GLN A 135 -11.29 -8.95 -5.99
N THR A 136 -11.79 -9.13 -4.77
CA THR A 136 -12.90 -8.35 -4.21
C THR A 136 -12.56 -7.63 -2.92
N TRP A 137 -11.26 -7.47 -2.62
CA TRP A 137 -10.85 -6.89 -1.35
C TRP A 137 -11.41 -5.47 -1.11
N GLY A 138 -11.54 -4.67 -2.17
CA GLY A 138 -12.13 -3.33 -2.05
C GLY A 138 -13.57 -3.35 -1.56
N GLN A 139 -14.36 -4.32 -2.00
CA GLN A 139 -15.73 -4.51 -1.54
C GLN A 139 -15.77 -5.04 -0.10
N ASP A 140 -14.83 -5.90 0.26
CA ASP A 140 -14.73 -6.40 1.63
C ASP A 140 -14.34 -5.29 2.61
N VAL A 141 -13.47 -4.36 2.20
CA VAL A 141 -13.17 -3.15 2.99
C VAL A 141 -14.45 -2.34 3.23
N ALA A 142 -15.28 -2.14 2.20
CA ALA A 142 -16.53 -1.42 2.35
C ALA A 142 -17.45 -2.08 3.39
N ARG A 143 -17.50 -3.40 3.42
CA ARG A 143 -18.27 -4.14 4.42
C ARG A 143 -17.74 -3.94 5.83
N VAL A 144 -16.42 -3.91 6.00
CA VAL A 144 -15.79 -3.63 7.30
C VAL A 144 -16.07 -2.19 7.73
N LEU A 145 -15.96 -1.24 6.81
CA LEU A 145 -16.24 0.18 7.10
C LEU A 145 -17.70 0.43 7.43
N ALA A 146 -18.63 -0.39 6.93
CA ALA A 146 -20.04 -0.31 7.26
C ALA A 146 -20.31 -0.73 8.71
N GLY A 147 -19.43 -1.54 9.31
CA GLY A 147 -19.54 -1.95 10.70
C GLY A 147 -18.91 -0.94 11.66
N PRO A 148 -19.11 -1.13 12.97
CA PRO A 148 -18.53 -0.25 13.97
C PRO A 148 -17.00 -0.42 14.04
N SER A 149 -16.31 0.65 14.39
CA SER A 149 -14.86 0.64 14.59
C SER A 149 -14.54 0.38 16.06
N ASP A 150 -13.63 -0.54 16.31
CA ASP A 150 -13.01 -0.74 17.62
C ASP A 150 -11.49 -0.87 17.45
N ALA A 151 -10.74 -0.85 18.56
CA ALA A 151 -9.28 -0.87 18.51
C ALA A 151 -8.73 -2.14 17.85
N ALA A 152 -9.33 -3.29 18.12
CA ALA A 152 -8.88 -4.57 17.57
C ALA A 152 -9.15 -4.64 16.06
N SER A 153 -10.34 -4.27 15.62
CA SER A 153 -10.71 -4.25 14.20
C SER A 153 -9.89 -3.21 13.42
N ALA A 154 -9.65 -2.05 14.00
CA ALA A 154 -8.85 -1.00 13.38
C ALA A 154 -7.41 -1.49 13.13
N ARG A 155 -6.83 -2.19 14.10
CA ARG A 155 -5.48 -2.77 13.97
C ARG A 155 -5.43 -3.82 12.87
N ARG A 156 -6.43 -4.70 12.80
CA ARG A 156 -6.52 -5.72 11.77
C ARG A 156 -6.66 -5.10 10.38
N LEU A 157 -7.53 -4.12 10.24
CA LEU A 157 -7.71 -3.41 8.96
C LEU A 157 -6.44 -2.66 8.56
N GLN A 158 -5.78 -2.00 9.50
CA GLN A 158 -4.50 -1.34 9.24
C GLN A 158 -3.47 -2.32 8.69
N ASN A 159 -3.35 -3.51 9.29
CA ASN A 159 -2.38 -4.52 8.86
C ASN A 159 -2.64 -5.00 7.43
N VAL A 160 -3.90 -5.24 7.07
CA VAL A 160 -4.23 -5.70 5.72
C VAL A 160 -4.06 -4.57 4.69
N LEU A 161 -4.44 -3.34 5.01
CA LEU A 161 -4.35 -2.22 4.09
C LEU A 161 -2.91 -1.78 3.84
N LYS A 162 -2.00 -1.98 4.77
CA LYS A 162 -0.56 -1.75 4.54
C LYS A 162 -0.05 -2.50 3.32
N THR A 163 -0.55 -3.70 3.11
CA THR A 163 -0.18 -4.54 1.97
C THR A 163 -1.05 -4.26 0.76
N LEU A 164 -2.37 -4.21 0.93
CA LEU A 164 -3.31 -4.11 -0.19
C LEU A 164 -3.24 -2.75 -0.91
N LEU A 165 -3.02 -1.67 -0.19
CA LEU A 165 -2.91 -0.34 -0.81
C LEU A 165 -1.60 -0.14 -1.58
N ARG A 166 -0.57 -0.96 -1.32
CA ARG A 166 0.72 -0.89 -2.02
C ARG A 166 0.70 -1.64 -3.35
N LYS A 167 -0.23 -2.52 -3.56
CA LYS A 167 -0.40 -3.23 -4.81
C LYS A 167 -1.18 -2.37 -5.79
#